data_625b26dc997e04a14afdb2afc1415580
#
_entry.id   625b26dc997e04a14afdb2afc1415580
#
_cell.length_a   1.000
_cell.length_b   1.000
_cell.length_c   1.000
_cell.angle_alpha   90.00
_cell.angle_beta   90.00
_cell.angle_gamma   90.00
#
_symmetry.space_group_name_H-M   'P 1'
#
loop_
_entity.id
_entity.type
_entity.pdbx_description
1 polymer ?
#
loop_
_entity_poly.entity_id
_entity_poly.type
_entity_poly.pdbx_seq_one_letter_code
_entity_poly.pdbx_strand_id
1 'polypeptide(L)'
;IVYNGQIYNTKELRKTLEENGFTFHSHSDTEVLLKSYIHFGNEVVNHLNGIFAFAIWNEHKKELFLARDHFGVKPLFYTIQNDTLIFASEIKAIFEYPNVEKILDNQGICELFGIGPAHTAGTTVFKNIYEIKPAHFAIFNSSGIHIERYWKLTSKEHKDNLAQTTEKLKFLLNDAITRQLVSDVPLCT
;
A
#
# COMPACT_ATOMS: atom_id res chain seq x y z
N ILE A 1 3.81 -12.77 5.75
CA ILE A 1 3.80 -11.41 5.20
C ILE A 1 4.83 -11.26 4.09
N VAL A 2 4.48 -10.55 3.03
CA VAL A 2 5.38 -10.00 2.01
C VAL A 2 5.15 -8.50 1.98
N TYR A 3 6.24 -7.70 1.99
CA TYR A 3 6.15 -6.27 2.18
C TYR A 3 7.24 -5.52 1.37
N ASN A 4 6.83 -4.47 0.69
CA ASN A 4 7.67 -3.51 0.01
C ASN A 4 7.26 -2.10 0.46
N GLY A 5 8.12 -1.43 1.20
CA GLY A 5 7.78 -0.09 1.69
C GLY A 5 8.60 0.37 2.88
N GLN A 6 8.07 1.41 3.53
CA GLN A 6 8.58 1.95 4.77
C GLN A 6 7.41 2.54 5.58
N ILE A 7 7.24 2.09 6.81
CA ILE A 7 6.26 2.64 7.75
C ILE A 7 6.94 3.69 8.62
N TYR A 8 6.47 4.92 8.54
CA TYR A 8 7.09 6.08 9.21
C TYR A 8 6.72 6.20 10.69
N ASN A 9 5.57 5.67 11.09
CA ASN A 9 5.07 5.71 12.47
C ASN A 9 5.27 4.39 13.23
N THR A 10 6.33 3.64 12.92
CA THR A 10 6.63 2.35 13.58
C THR A 10 6.83 2.48 15.08
N LYS A 11 7.43 3.58 15.56
CA LYS A 11 7.66 3.80 17.00
C LYS A 11 6.35 3.96 17.76
N GLU A 12 5.43 4.73 17.22
CA GLU A 12 4.09 4.96 17.79
C GLU A 12 3.28 3.66 17.80
N LEU A 13 3.27 2.93 16.68
CA LEU A 13 2.58 1.64 16.57
C LEU A 13 3.16 0.61 17.55
N ARG A 14 4.49 0.50 17.62
CA ARG A 14 5.17 -0.40 18.57
C ARG A 14 4.75 -0.12 19.99
N LYS A 15 4.78 1.13 20.41
CA LYS A 15 4.35 1.54 21.74
C LYS A 15 2.90 1.13 22.04
N THR A 16 1.98 1.42 21.11
CA THR A 16 0.57 1.02 21.24
C THR A 16 0.43 -0.50 21.37
N LEU A 17 1.17 -1.26 20.58
CA LEU A 17 1.12 -2.72 20.61
C LEU A 17 1.72 -3.29 21.91
N GLU A 18 2.82 -2.73 22.42
CA GLU A 18 3.42 -3.11 23.71
C GLU A 18 2.46 -2.85 24.87
N GLU A 19 1.75 -1.72 24.87
CA GLU A 19 0.69 -1.41 25.84
C GLU A 19 -0.48 -2.41 25.77
N ASN A 20 -0.68 -3.09 24.62
CA ASN A 20 -1.65 -4.15 24.42
C ASN A 20 -1.07 -5.57 24.58
N GLY A 21 0.11 -5.71 25.16
CA GLY A 21 0.71 -6.98 25.55
C GLY A 21 1.51 -7.69 24.44
N PHE A 22 1.76 -7.04 23.30
CA PHE A 22 2.62 -7.59 22.25
C PHE A 22 4.11 -7.42 22.63
N THR A 23 4.88 -8.46 22.39
CA THR A 23 6.36 -8.44 22.51
C THR A 23 7.00 -8.41 21.13
N PHE A 24 8.22 -7.92 20.98
CA PHE A 24 8.93 -7.81 19.73
C PHE A 24 10.29 -8.49 19.79
N HIS A 25 10.68 -9.12 18.68
CA HIS A 25 11.98 -9.83 18.55
C HIS A 25 12.97 -9.08 17.66
N SER A 26 12.50 -8.11 16.88
CA SER A 26 13.33 -7.31 15.97
C SER A 26 12.98 -5.83 16.04
N HIS A 27 13.80 -5.01 15.38
CA HIS A 27 13.52 -3.59 15.16
C HIS A 27 12.85 -3.31 13.80
N SER A 28 12.56 -4.37 13.03
CA SER A 28 11.96 -4.25 11.69
C SER A 28 10.56 -3.65 11.72
N ASP A 29 10.27 -2.79 10.78
CA ASP A 29 8.92 -2.29 10.51
C ASP A 29 7.98 -3.41 10.02
N THR A 30 8.51 -4.44 9.37
CA THR A 30 7.74 -5.62 8.95
C THR A 30 7.12 -6.35 10.13
N GLU A 31 7.84 -6.51 11.25
CA GLU A 31 7.29 -7.13 12.46
C GLU A 31 6.20 -6.25 13.08
N VAL A 32 6.42 -4.93 13.11
CA VAL A 32 5.43 -3.97 13.62
C VAL A 32 4.17 -4.02 12.75
N LEU A 33 4.32 -4.03 11.42
CA LEU A 33 3.20 -4.13 10.49
C LEU A 33 2.40 -5.43 10.68
N LEU A 34 3.08 -6.56 10.78
CA LEU A 34 2.41 -7.86 10.99
C LEU A 34 1.63 -7.89 12.32
N LYS A 35 2.24 -7.41 13.40
CA LYS A 35 1.58 -7.34 14.70
C LYS A 35 0.44 -6.33 14.75
N SER A 36 0.57 -5.22 14.01
CA SER A 36 -0.52 -4.27 13.81
C SER A 36 -1.71 -4.92 13.10
N TYR A 37 -1.47 -5.73 12.06
CA TYR A 37 -2.54 -6.48 11.41
C TYR A 37 -3.19 -7.51 12.35
N ILE A 38 -2.41 -8.20 13.17
CA ILE A 38 -2.97 -9.14 14.16
C ILE A 38 -3.87 -8.41 15.16
N HIS A 39 -3.50 -7.20 15.57
CA HIS A 39 -4.25 -6.40 16.55
C HIS A 39 -5.48 -5.70 15.96
N PHE A 40 -5.31 -5.01 14.82
CA PHE A 40 -6.34 -4.16 14.20
C PHE A 40 -7.14 -4.87 13.10
N GLY A 41 -6.70 -6.05 12.65
CA GLY A 41 -7.31 -6.72 11.49
C GLY A 41 -7.20 -5.87 10.22
N ASN A 42 -8.29 -5.82 9.45
CA ASN A 42 -8.34 -5.06 8.19
C ASN A 42 -8.24 -3.54 8.40
N GLU A 43 -8.58 -3.05 9.59
CA GLU A 43 -8.45 -1.63 9.96
C GLU A 43 -7.00 -1.17 10.09
N VAL A 44 -6.03 -2.07 10.02
CA VAL A 44 -4.60 -1.75 10.10
C VAL A 44 -4.22 -0.61 9.17
N VAL A 45 -4.77 -0.55 7.97
CA VAL A 45 -4.48 0.48 6.95
C VAL A 45 -4.80 1.90 7.41
N ASN A 46 -5.75 2.06 8.34
CA ASN A 46 -6.13 3.35 8.93
C ASN A 46 -5.15 3.83 10.02
N HIS A 47 -4.28 2.93 10.49
CA HIS A 47 -3.27 3.22 11.51
C HIS A 47 -1.86 3.41 10.93
N LEU A 48 -1.67 3.13 9.63
CA LEU A 48 -0.37 3.23 8.97
C LEU A 48 -0.10 4.63 8.43
N ASN A 49 1.08 5.14 8.70
CA ASN A 49 1.66 6.29 8.01
C ASN A 49 2.94 5.84 7.31
N GLY A 50 2.96 5.86 5.98
CA GLY A 50 4.10 5.37 5.21
C GLY A 50 3.79 5.18 3.73
N ILE A 51 4.78 4.66 3.02
CA ILE A 51 4.67 4.19 1.64
C ILE A 51 4.75 2.67 1.67
N PHE A 52 3.76 1.99 1.13
CA PHE A 52 3.71 0.53 1.26
C PHE A 52 2.87 -0.18 0.20
N ALA A 53 3.30 -1.37 -0.12
CA ALA A 53 2.50 -2.43 -0.71
C ALA A 53 2.82 -3.72 0.06
N PHE A 54 1.81 -4.39 0.59
CA PHE A 54 2.04 -5.63 1.34
C PHE A 54 0.91 -6.64 1.13
N ALA A 55 1.23 -7.89 1.41
CA ALA A 55 0.28 -8.98 1.47
C ALA A 55 0.51 -9.82 2.73
N ILE A 56 -0.57 -10.18 3.41
CA ILE A 56 -0.56 -11.01 4.62
C ILE A 56 -1.51 -12.19 4.41
N TRP A 57 -0.98 -13.40 4.51
CA TRP A 57 -1.79 -14.60 4.53
C TRP A 57 -2.26 -14.93 5.94
N ASN A 58 -3.56 -15.05 6.12
CA ASN A 58 -4.18 -15.49 7.37
C ASN A 58 -4.58 -16.96 7.25
N GLU A 59 -3.80 -17.84 7.88
CA GLU A 59 -4.00 -19.28 7.80
C GLU A 59 -5.32 -19.75 8.44
N HIS A 60 -5.76 -19.09 9.51
CA HIS A 60 -7.01 -19.45 10.19
C HIS A 60 -8.26 -19.08 9.37
N LYS A 61 -8.23 -17.92 8.74
CA LYS A 61 -9.35 -17.45 7.89
C LYS A 61 -9.25 -17.97 6.45
N LYS A 62 -8.10 -18.51 6.04
CA LYS A 62 -7.80 -18.84 4.64
C LYS A 62 -7.98 -17.64 3.71
N GLU A 63 -7.48 -16.50 4.12
CA GLU A 63 -7.61 -15.23 3.44
C GLU A 63 -6.24 -14.57 3.19
N LEU A 64 -6.08 -14.02 2.01
CA LEU A 64 -4.98 -13.14 1.68
C LEU A 64 -5.45 -11.68 1.75
N PHE A 65 -4.87 -10.92 2.65
CA PHE A 65 -5.06 -9.47 2.75
C PHE A 65 -3.95 -8.75 2.00
N LEU A 66 -4.32 -7.90 1.04
CA LEU A 66 -3.37 -7.06 0.28
C LEU A 66 -3.71 -5.60 0.53
N ALA A 67 -2.72 -4.74 0.69
CA ALA A 67 -2.96 -3.31 0.85
C ALA A 67 -1.90 -2.46 0.16
N ARG A 68 -2.31 -1.30 -0.33
CA ARG A 68 -1.46 -0.30 -0.99
C ARG A 68 -1.62 1.05 -0.33
N ASP A 69 -0.54 1.82 -0.25
CA ASP A 69 -0.51 3.12 0.42
C ASP A 69 -1.46 4.16 -0.19
N HIS A 70 -1.66 5.26 0.55
CA HIS A 70 -2.62 6.32 0.26
C HIS A 70 -2.48 6.93 -1.14
N PHE A 71 -1.25 7.07 -1.64
CA PHE A 71 -0.95 7.69 -2.93
C PHE A 71 -0.45 6.69 -3.99
N GLY A 72 -0.33 5.39 -3.62
CA GLY A 72 0.14 4.35 -4.52
C GLY A 72 1.61 4.50 -4.90
N VAL A 73 2.44 5.01 -3.98
CA VAL A 73 3.89 5.16 -4.19
C VAL A 73 4.53 3.81 -4.45
N LYS A 74 4.12 2.77 -3.70
CA LYS A 74 4.55 1.40 -3.96
C LYS A 74 3.56 0.71 -4.89
N PRO A 75 4.04 0.10 -5.99
CA PRO A 75 3.18 -0.61 -6.93
C PRO A 75 2.71 -1.95 -6.36
N LEU A 76 1.49 -2.36 -6.73
CA LEU A 76 0.93 -3.66 -6.40
C LEU A 76 -0.01 -4.12 -7.50
N PHE A 77 0.46 -5.07 -8.31
CA PHE A 77 -0.29 -5.66 -9.42
C PHE A 77 -0.77 -7.05 -9.07
N TYR A 78 -1.86 -7.47 -9.69
CA TYR A 78 -2.39 -8.81 -9.53
C TYR A 78 -3.08 -9.33 -10.80
N THR A 79 -3.20 -10.65 -10.88
CA THR A 79 -4.07 -11.37 -11.81
C THR A 79 -4.68 -12.56 -11.10
N ILE A 80 -5.78 -13.08 -11.64
CA ILE A 80 -6.41 -14.31 -11.14
C ILE A 80 -6.45 -15.31 -12.28
N GLN A 81 -5.87 -16.48 -12.04
CA GLN A 81 -5.80 -17.59 -12.98
C GLN A 81 -6.32 -18.86 -12.29
N ASN A 82 -7.41 -19.45 -12.78
CA ASN A 82 -7.96 -20.71 -12.24
C ASN A 82 -8.08 -20.69 -10.70
N ASP A 83 -8.76 -19.67 -10.15
CA ASP A 83 -8.95 -19.45 -8.70
C ASP A 83 -7.68 -19.21 -7.89
N THR A 84 -6.55 -18.99 -8.56
CA THR A 84 -5.28 -18.62 -7.94
C THR A 84 -5.01 -17.14 -8.16
N LEU A 85 -4.79 -16.41 -7.08
CA LEU A 85 -4.36 -15.02 -7.15
C LEU A 85 -2.83 -14.98 -7.19
N ILE A 86 -2.30 -14.31 -8.22
CA ILE A 86 -0.88 -14.02 -8.40
C ILE A 86 -0.70 -12.52 -8.23
N PHE A 87 0.24 -12.08 -7.43
CA PHE A 87 0.51 -10.67 -7.20
C PHE A 87 2.01 -10.37 -7.18
N ALA A 88 2.38 -9.15 -7.55
CA ALA A 88 3.76 -8.68 -7.54
C ALA A 88 3.83 -7.15 -7.54
N SER A 89 5.01 -6.62 -7.18
CA SER A 89 5.32 -5.19 -7.35
C SER A 89 5.60 -4.81 -8.82
N GLU A 90 5.93 -5.78 -9.68
CA GLU A 90 6.22 -5.55 -11.10
C GLU A 90 5.48 -6.56 -11.97
N ILE A 91 4.86 -6.09 -13.05
CA ILE A 91 4.10 -6.93 -13.99
C ILE A 91 4.97 -8.04 -14.59
N LYS A 92 6.26 -7.77 -14.84
CA LYS A 92 7.17 -8.78 -15.38
C LYS A 92 7.27 -10.03 -14.51
N ALA A 93 7.16 -9.88 -13.18
CA ALA A 93 7.17 -11.02 -12.26
C ALA A 93 5.87 -11.85 -12.35
N ILE A 94 4.73 -11.21 -12.63
CA ILE A 94 3.46 -11.91 -12.88
C ILE A 94 3.57 -12.79 -14.13
N PHE A 95 4.30 -12.33 -15.15
CA PHE A 95 4.50 -13.08 -16.39
C PHE A 95 5.38 -14.32 -16.28
N GLU A 96 6.11 -14.47 -15.17
CA GLU A 96 6.87 -15.69 -14.90
C GLU A 96 5.99 -16.82 -14.36
N TYR A 97 4.74 -16.51 -13.97
CA TYR A 97 3.79 -17.55 -13.58
C TYR A 97 3.28 -18.29 -14.84
N PRO A 98 3.25 -19.63 -14.84
CA PRO A 98 2.78 -20.41 -15.99
C PRO A 98 1.37 -20.01 -16.45
N ASN A 99 1.19 -19.94 -17.77
CA ASN A 99 -0.09 -19.62 -18.42
C ASN A 99 -0.60 -18.18 -18.24
N VAL A 100 0.17 -17.25 -17.69
CA VAL A 100 -0.14 -15.84 -17.79
C VAL A 100 0.28 -15.30 -19.15
N GLU A 101 -0.70 -14.93 -19.95
CA GLU A 101 -0.46 -14.47 -21.32
C GLU A 101 -0.06 -12.99 -21.34
N LYS A 102 0.91 -12.64 -22.22
CA LYS A 102 1.39 -11.25 -22.45
C LYS A 102 0.54 -10.57 -23.53
N ILE A 103 -0.78 -10.48 -23.31
CA ILE A 103 -1.72 -9.88 -24.26
C ILE A 103 -1.94 -8.42 -23.89
N LEU A 104 -1.79 -7.53 -24.86
CA LEU A 104 -2.09 -6.11 -24.70
C LEU A 104 -3.60 -5.88 -24.63
N ASP A 105 -4.03 -4.97 -23.76
CA ASP A 105 -5.40 -4.52 -23.67
C ASP A 105 -5.64 -3.31 -24.58
N ASN A 106 -6.73 -3.31 -25.34
CA ASN A 106 -7.03 -2.23 -26.28
C ASN A 106 -7.22 -0.88 -25.57
N GLN A 107 -7.89 -0.87 -24.41
CA GLN A 107 -8.06 0.35 -23.62
C GLN A 107 -6.71 0.85 -23.10
N GLY A 108 -5.89 -0.06 -22.56
CA GLY A 108 -4.56 0.28 -22.04
C GLY A 108 -3.65 0.84 -23.14
N ILE A 109 -3.73 0.30 -24.38
CA ILE A 109 -3.02 0.87 -25.54
C ILE A 109 -3.53 2.28 -25.86
N CYS A 110 -4.85 2.48 -25.91
CA CYS A 110 -5.44 3.80 -26.17
C CYS A 110 -5.01 4.83 -25.10
N GLU A 111 -4.97 4.44 -23.84
CA GLU A 111 -4.48 5.31 -22.75
C GLU A 111 -3.00 5.66 -22.94
N LEU A 112 -2.16 4.67 -23.24
CA LEU A 112 -0.73 4.88 -23.44
C LEU A 112 -0.44 5.90 -24.56
N PHE A 113 -1.17 5.85 -25.68
CA PHE A 113 -0.99 6.79 -26.78
C PHE A 113 -1.76 8.11 -26.60
N GLY A 114 -2.87 8.10 -25.85
CA GLY A 114 -3.73 9.26 -25.66
C GLY A 114 -3.30 10.18 -24.51
N ILE A 115 -2.88 9.61 -23.38
CA ILE A 115 -2.51 10.35 -22.17
C ILE A 115 -1.06 10.11 -21.71
N GLY A 116 -0.28 9.40 -22.52
CA GLY A 116 1.14 9.12 -22.25
C GLY A 116 1.35 8.08 -21.14
N PRO A 117 2.33 8.26 -20.24
CA PRO A 117 2.66 7.27 -19.22
C PRO A 117 1.60 7.16 -18.09
N ALA A 118 0.65 8.07 -18.06
CA ALA A 118 -0.49 7.98 -17.13
C ALA A 118 -1.48 6.91 -17.60
N HIS A 119 -2.18 6.28 -16.63
CA HIS A 119 -3.22 5.30 -16.91
C HIS A 119 -4.34 5.42 -15.88
N THR A 120 -5.49 4.87 -16.20
CA THR A 120 -6.61 4.79 -15.27
C THR A 120 -6.25 3.88 -14.10
N ALA A 121 -6.33 4.39 -12.88
CA ALA A 121 -5.99 3.63 -11.68
C ALA A 121 -6.79 2.32 -11.59
N GLY A 122 -6.09 1.22 -11.37
CA GLY A 122 -6.66 -0.13 -11.27
C GLY A 122 -6.58 -0.94 -12.57
N THR A 123 -6.21 -0.32 -13.69
CA THR A 123 -5.99 -1.00 -14.98
C THR A 123 -4.50 -1.02 -15.34
N THR A 124 -4.13 -1.80 -16.32
CA THR A 124 -2.78 -1.83 -16.89
C THR A 124 -2.86 -1.91 -18.42
N VAL A 125 -1.73 -1.82 -19.09
CA VAL A 125 -1.66 -2.01 -20.55
C VAL A 125 -1.85 -3.48 -20.97
N PHE A 126 -1.89 -4.40 -20.00
CA PHE A 126 -2.04 -5.83 -20.27
C PHE A 126 -3.43 -6.33 -19.84
N LYS A 127 -4.00 -7.18 -20.69
CA LYS A 127 -5.30 -7.83 -20.44
C LYS A 127 -5.23 -8.73 -19.21
N ASN A 128 -6.27 -8.66 -18.37
CA ASN A 128 -6.41 -9.46 -17.14
C ASN A 128 -5.31 -9.24 -16.09
N ILE A 129 -4.50 -8.19 -16.22
CA ILE A 129 -3.59 -7.75 -15.19
C ILE A 129 -4.10 -6.42 -14.63
N TYR A 130 -4.30 -6.39 -13.34
CA TYR A 130 -4.89 -5.27 -12.61
C TYR A 130 -3.92 -4.68 -11.60
N GLU A 131 -4.20 -3.48 -11.18
CA GLU A 131 -3.47 -2.79 -10.14
C GLU A 131 -4.38 -2.59 -8.92
N ILE A 132 -3.89 -2.86 -7.71
CA ILE A 132 -4.58 -2.38 -6.51
C ILE A 132 -4.49 -0.86 -6.51
N LYS A 133 -5.64 -0.19 -6.51
CA LYS A 133 -5.69 1.29 -6.56
C LYS A 133 -5.03 1.91 -5.33
N PRO A 134 -4.48 3.14 -5.43
CA PRO A 134 -4.06 3.91 -4.26
C PRO A 134 -5.15 3.97 -3.20
N ALA A 135 -4.76 3.89 -1.91
CA ALA A 135 -5.69 3.91 -0.77
C ALA A 135 -6.75 2.79 -0.77
N HIS A 136 -6.42 1.62 -1.34
CA HIS A 136 -7.29 0.44 -1.30
C HIS A 136 -6.58 -0.73 -0.65
N PHE A 137 -7.39 -1.61 -0.07
CA PHE A 137 -6.98 -2.96 0.27
C PHE A 137 -7.85 -3.97 -0.47
N ALA A 138 -7.40 -5.20 -0.54
CA ALA A 138 -8.14 -6.32 -1.10
C ALA A 138 -8.09 -7.52 -0.15
N ILE A 139 -9.16 -8.28 -0.12
CA ILE A 139 -9.24 -9.57 0.57
C ILE A 139 -9.55 -10.62 -0.50
N PHE A 140 -8.69 -11.63 -0.59
CA PHE A 140 -8.90 -12.76 -1.48
C PHE A 140 -9.08 -14.03 -0.67
N ASN A 141 -10.15 -14.78 -0.96
CA ASN A 141 -10.49 -16.04 -0.34
C ASN A 141 -11.28 -16.93 -1.32
N SER A 142 -11.88 -18.01 -0.85
CA SER A 142 -12.69 -18.93 -1.67
C SER A 142 -13.89 -18.31 -2.37
N SER A 143 -14.33 -17.10 -1.95
CA SER A 143 -15.40 -16.34 -2.60
C SER A 143 -14.88 -15.39 -3.69
N GLY A 144 -13.55 -15.34 -3.92
CA GLY A 144 -12.90 -14.45 -4.88
C GLY A 144 -12.23 -13.24 -4.22
N ILE A 145 -12.04 -12.17 -4.98
CA ILE A 145 -11.41 -10.94 -4.53
C ILE A 145 -12.44 -9.86 -4.21
N HIS A 146 -12.33 -9.27 -3.03
CA HIS A 146 -13.09 -8.09 -2.61
C HIS A 146 -12.12 -6.92 -2.40
N ILE A 147 -12.39 -5.76 -3.04
CA ILE A 147 -11.52 -4.58 -2.97
C ILE A 147 -12.29 -3.44 -2.35
N GLU A 148 -11.67 -2.78 -1.37
CA GLU A 148 -12.28 -1.68 -0.63
C GLU A 148 -11.32 -0.49 -0.52
N ARG A 149 -11.88 0.73 -0.61
CA ARG A 149 -11.14 1.97 -0.42
C ARG A 149 -11.18 2.38 1.05
N TYR A 150 -10.02 2.44 1.71
CA TYR A 150 -9.91 2.84 3.10
C TYR A 150 -9.71 4.35 3.29
N TRP A 151 -9.23 5.07 2.28
CA TRP A 151 -9.00 6.51 2.39
C TRP A 151 -9.32 7.25 1.08
N LYS A 152 -9.70 8.51 1.20
CA LYS A 152 -9.88 9.46 0.08
C LYS A 152 -9.47 10.87 0.50
N LEU A 153 -8.86 11.60 -0.43
CA LEU A 153 -8.62 13.02 -0.25
C LEU A 153 -9.97 13.77 -0.24
N THR A 154 -10.17 14.59 0.80
CA THR A 154 -11.38 15.40 0.94
C THR A 154 -11.01 16.88 0.96
N SER A 155 -11.73 17.68 0.16
CA SER A 155 -11.62 19.13 0.24
C SER A 155 -12.39 19.66 1.44
N LYS A 156 -11.78 20.61 2.17
CA LYS A 156 -12.41 21.29 3.29
C LYS A 156 -12.17 22.80 3.17
N GLU A 157 -13.10 23.58 3.71
CA GLU A 157 -12.94 25.02 3.81
C GLU A 157 -11.69 25.36 4.65
N HIS A 158 -10.84 26.24 4.12
CA HIS A 158 -9.67 26.73 4.81
C HIS A 158 -10.03 27.92 5.68
N LYS A 159 -9.83 27.81 7.02
CA LYS A 159 -10.24 28.81 8.00
C LYS A 159 -9.07 29.57 8.64
N ASP A 160 -7.86 29.10 8.43
CA ASP A 160 -6.65 29.71 8.99
C ASP A 160 -6.28 30.98 8.21
N ASN A 161 -5.74 31.99 8.90
CA ASN A 161 -5.14 33.14 8.26
C ASN A 161 -3.74 32.79 7.69
N LEU A 162 -3.13 33.71 6.94
CA LEU A 162 -1.85 33.46 6.26
C LEU A 162 -0.72 33.06 7.24
N ALA A 163 -0.63 33.72 8.39
CA ALA A 163 0.41 33.41 9.38
C ALA A 163 0.24 32.01 9.96
N GLN A 164 -0.98 31.66 10.36
CA GLN A 164 -1.31 30.33 10.88
C GLN A 164 -1.07 29.22 9.81
N THR A 165 -1.46 29.50 8.57
CA THR A 165 -1.22 28.59 7.45
C THR A 165 0.27 28.36 7.23
N THR A 166 1.07 29.41 7.24
CA THR A 166 2.52 29.33 7.04
C THR A 166 3.19 28.49 8.13
N GLU A 167 2.86 28.74 9.40
CA GLU A 167 3.42 27.98 10.52
C GLU A 167 2.99 26.49 10.47
N LYS A 168 1.74 26.22 10.14
CA LYS A 168 1.23 24.87 10.00
C LYS A 168 1.90 24.11 8.84
N LEU A 169 2.10 24.78 7.70
CA LEU A 169 2.82 24.18 6.57
C LEU A 169 4.28 23.89 6.90
N LYS A 170 4.99 24.83 7.58
CA LYS A 170 6.36 24.58 8.04
C LYS A 170 6.43 23.38 8.97
N PHE A 171 5.51 23.29 9.94
CA PHE A 171 5.44 22.16 10.87
C PHE A 171 5.23 20.84 10.11
N LEU A 172 4.21 20.77 9.23
CA LEU A 172 3.89 19.57 8.49
C LEU A 172 5.02 19.13 7.54
N LEU A 173 5.68 20.08 6.89
CA LEU A 173 6.80 19.80 6.01
C LEU A 173 8.00 19.24 6.80
N ASN A 174 8.36 19.88 7.91
CA ASN A 174 9.44 19.42 8.78
C ASN A 174 9.13 18.05 9.38
N ASP A 175 7.91 17.80 9.85
CA ASP A 175 7.49 16.50 10.39
C ASP A 175 7.57 15.41 9.30
N ALA A 176 7.08 15.69 8.10
CA ALA A 176 7.14 14.76 6.98
C ALA A 176 8.57 14.39 6.59
N ILE A 177 9.45 15.38 6.48
CA ILE A 177 10.88 15.16 6.18
C ILE A 177 11.53 14.35 7.30
N THR A 178 11.33 14.75 8.57
CA THR A 178 11.94 14.06 9.72
C THR A 178 11.53 12.59 9.81
N ARG A 179 10.27 12.29 9.57
CA ARG A 179 9.76 10.90 9.56
C ARG A 179 10.35 10.06 8.44
N GLN A 180 10.70 10.66 7.31
CA GLN A 180 11.29 9.97 6.15
C GLN A 180 12.81 9.81 6.25
N LEU A 181 13.48 10.53 7.16
CA LEU A 181 14.93 10.44 7.38
C LEU A 181 15.35 9.25 8.28
N VAL A 182 14.46 8.28 8.50
CA VAL A 182 14.81 7.07 9.25
C VAL A 182 15.65 6.17 8.36
N SER A 183 16.90 5.94 8.77
CA SER A 183 17.87 5.11 8.04
C SER A 183 18.88 4.50 9.00
N ASP A 184 19.30 3.26 8.74
CA ASP A 184 20.38 2.57 9.46
C ASP A 184 21.78 2.97 8.95
N VAL A 185 21.83 3.79 7.89
CA VAL A 185 23.07 4.31 7.29
C VAL A 185 23.01 5.82 7.15
N PRO A 186 24.17 6.52 7.08
CA PRO A 186 24.20 7.96 6.82
C PRO A 186 23.46 8.32 5.53
N LEU A 187 22.56 9.30 5.62
CA LEU A 187 21.84 9.84 4.47
C LEU A 187 22.64 11.01 3.87
N CYS A 188 22.72 11.03 2.54
CA CYS A 188 23.18 12.19 1.77
C CYS A 188 21.97 12.90 1.17
N THR A 189 21.97 14.22 1.20
CA THR A 189 21.00 15.11 0.52
C THR A 189 21.70 15.87 -0.59
#